data_dbc3cb4f64819fc6b35cb6256f3fa00a
#
_entry.id   dbc3cb4f64819fc6b35cb6256f3fa00a
#
_cell.length_a   1.000
_cell.length_b   1.000
_cell.length_c   1.000
_cell.angle_alpha   90.00
_cell.angle_beta   90.00
_cell.angle_gamma   90.00
#
_symmetry.space_group_name_H-M   'P 1'
#
loop_
_entity.id
_entity.type
_entity.pdbx_description
1 polymer ?
#
loop_
_entity_poly.entity_id
_entity_poly.type
_entity_poly.pdbx_seq_one_letter_code
_entity_poly.pdbx_strand_id
1 'polypeptide(L)'
;TQREVLRASNDVVSKVFDRSAREQGTALAASLAEALVNPMYFSDLDAIGALVRSTANQNAVSYVLVHDGEGRLIHDGSVEVAGYGRQMQDPLASGALAADALKVQESSMVLEVDVPIRIGDQRIGGLRVGMDMAPVYAQQAEAMAMLERGASSANQRQLRWVGLMMLVLVGLASLLALYVQ
;
A
#
# COMPACT_ATOMS: atom_id res chain seq x y z
N THR A 1 17.83 -21.58 9.59
CA THR A 1 18.03 -22.06 8.21
C THR A 1 17.82 -20.92 7.21
N GLN A 2 18.38 -21.06 5.97
CA GLN A 2 18.25 -20.03 4.91
C GLN A 2 16.79 -19.66 4.61
N ARG A 3 15.87 -20.61 4.74
CA ARG A 3 14.42 -20.38 4.59
C ARG A 3 13.82 -19.50 5.69
N GLU A 4 14.32 -19.57 6.89
CA GLU A 4 13.87 -18.72 8.02
C GLU A 4 14.34 -17.28 7.85
N VAL A 5 15.56 -17.08 7.38
CA VAL A 5 16.08 -15.75 7.07
C VAL A 5 15.29 -15.08 5.94
N LEU A 6 14.97 -15.84 4.88
CA LEU A 6 14.13 -15.33 3.78
C LEU A 6 12.70 -14.97 4.24
N ARG A 7 12.10 -15.80 5.11
CA ARG A 7 10.78 -15.50 5.68
C ARG A 7 10.80 -14.26 6.57
N ALA A 8 11.81 -14.15 7.45
CA ALA A 8 11.98 -12.98 8.31
C ALA A 8 12.22 -11.70 7.49
N SER A 9 13.02 -11.78 6.42
CA SER A 9 13.24 -10.66 5.49
C SER A 9 11.94 -10.26 4.78
N ASN A 10 11.15 -11.25 4.35
CA ASN A 10 9.84 -11.03 3.73
C ASN A 10 8.89 -10.25 4.65
N ASP A 11 8.79 -10.70 5.90
CA ASP A 11 7.92 -10.10 6.91
C ASP A 11 8.31 -8.64 7.20
N VAL A 12 9.61 -8.35 7.24
CA VAL A 12 10.12 -6.99 7.45
C VAL A 12 9.80 -6.09 6.25
N VAL A 13 10.07 -6.57 5.03
CA VAL A 13 9.79 -5.81 3.80
C VAL A 13 8.30 -5.52 3.68
N SER A 14 7.43 -6.51 3.87
CA SER A 14 5.98 -6.33 3.86
C SER A 14 5.53 -5.25 4.85
N LYS A 15 5.96 -5.35 6.11
CA LYS A 15 5.60 -4.38 7.16
C LYS A 15 6.06 -2.96 6.85
N VAL A 16 7.22 -2.80 6.20
CA VAL A 16 7.72 -1.47 5.82
C VAL A 16 6.84 -0.85 4.74
N PHE A 17 6.47 -1.62 3.70
CA PHE A 17 5.60 -1.13 2.64
C PHE A 17 4.20 -0.81 3.15
N ASP A 18 3.60 -1.68 3.94
CA ASP A 18 2.28 -1.47 4.54
C ASP A 18 2.27 -0.22 5.43
N ARG A 19 3.29 -0.06 6.25
CA ARG A 19 3.44 1.11 7.10
C ARG A 19 3.57 2.41 6.29
N SER A 20 4.40 2.41 5.26
CA SER A 20 4.58 3.58 4.39
C SER A 20 3.28 3.97 3.69
N ALA A 21 2.52 3.00 3.16
CA ALA A 21 1.22 3.26 2.53
C ALA A 21 0.20 3.82 3.53
N ARG A 22 0.16 3.30 4.77
CA ARG A 22 -0.70 3.82 5.84
C ARG A 22 -0.34 5.25 6.22
N GLU A 23 0.94 5.54 6.42
CA GLU A 23 1.41 6.88 6.79
C GLU A 23 1.08 7.89 5.68
N GLN A 24 1.31 7.53 4.42
CA GLN A 24 1.00 8.38 3.28
C GLN A 24 -0.51 8.60 3.12
N GLY A 25 -1.32 7.55 3.17
CA GLY A 25 -2.77 7.64 3.08
C GLY A 25 -3.37 8.46 4.23
N THR A 26 -2.86 8.27 5.44
CA THR A 26 -3.29 9.02 6.63
C THR A 26 -2.98 10.51 6.50
N ALA A 27 -1.76 10.86 6.09
CA ALA A 27 -1.38 12.27 5.90
C ALA A 27 -2.20 12.94 4.81
N LEU A 28 -2.43 12.25 3.68
CA LEU A 28 -3.24 12.74 2.57
C LEU A 28 -4.69 12.98 3.01
N ALA A 29 -5.31 11.99 3.65
CA ALA A 29 -6.69 12.08 4.11
C ALA A 29 -6.88 13.17 5.17
N ALA A 30 -5.96 13.30 6.12
CA ALA A 30 -6.00 14.34 7.14
C ALA A 30 -5.91 15.75 6.53
N SER A 31 -4.96 15.97 5.62
CA SER A 31 -4.81 17.24 4.92
C SER A 31 -6.02 17.61 4.06
N LEU A 32 -6.59 16.62 3.34
CA LEU A 32 -7.77 16.86 2.53
C LEU A 32 -9.01 17.13 3.40
N ALA A 33 -9.17 16.40 4.51
CA ALA A 33 -10.28 16.64 5.43
C ALA A 33 -10.25 18.06 6.02
N GLU A 34 -9.08 18.56 6.39
CA GLU A 34 -8.89 19.94 6.85
C GLU A 34 -9.27 20.95 5.76
N ALA A 35 -8.82 20.72 4.52
CA ALA A 35 -9.16 21.60 3.39
C ALA A 35 -10.66 21.60 3.06
N LEU A 36 -11.37 20.51 3.34
CA LEU A 36 -12.81 20.36 3.07
C LEU A 36 -13.71 21.01 4.12
N VAL A 37 -13.21 21.39 5.30
CA VAL A 37 -14.05 21.96 6.38
C VAL A 37 -14.86 23.17 5.90
N ASN A 38 -14.22 24.17 5.32
CA ASN A 38 -14.88 25.39 4.85
C ASN A 38 -15.81 25.12 3.66
N PRO A 39 -15.39 24.43 2.58
CA PRO A 39 -16.28 24.09 1.48
C PRO A 39 -17.54 23.33 1.93
N MET A 40 -17.40 22.37 2.85
CA MET A 40 -18.55 21.63 3.37
C MET A 40 -19.47 22.49 4.22
N TYR A 41 -18.92 23.36 5.04
CA TYR A 41 -19.72 24.29 5.86
C TYR A 41 -20.59 25.23 5.01
N PHE A 42 -20.03 25.75 3.92
CA PHE A 42 -20.75 26.65 3.00
C PHE A 42 -21.51 25.91 1.89
N SER A 43 -21.47 24.56 1.87
CA SER A 43 -22.05 23.73 0.81
C SER A 43 -21.56 24.09 -0.59
N ASP A 44 -20.29 24.46 -0.70
CA ASP A 44 -19.61 24.79 -1.96
C ASP A 44 -19.21 23.51 -2.70
N LEU A 45 -20.15 22.98 -3.50
CA LEU A 45 -19.95 21.73 -4.25
C LEU A 45 -18.83 21.83 -5.29
N ASP A 46 -18.60 23.02 -5.87
CA ASP A 46 -17.54 23.23 -6.85
C ASP A 46 -16.16 23.14 -6.20
N ALA A 47 -15.97 23.78 -5.04
CA ALA A 47 -14.75 23.71 -4.27
C ALA A 47 -14.50 22.29 -3.73
N ILE A 48 -15.53 21.61 -3.22
CA ILE A 48 -15.45 20.21 -2.81
C ILE A 48 -15.00 19.35 -4.00
N GLY A 49 -15.68 19.49 -5.14
CA GLY A 49 -15.37 18.72 -6.34
C GLY A 49 -13.95 18.96 -6.87
N ALA A 50 -13.44 20.18 -6.81
CA ALA A 50 -12.07 20.52 -7.21
C ALA A 50 -11.02 19.82 -6.33
N LEU A 51 -11.20 19.86 -5.01
CA LEU A 51 -10.32 19.20 -4.04
C LEU A 51 -10.34 17.68 -4.20
N VAL A 52 -11.53 17.10 -4.31
CA VAL A 52 -11.71 15.64 -4.46
C VAL A 52 -11.09 15.16 -5.75
N ARG A 53 -11.34 15.82 -6.90
CA ARG A 53 -10.73 15.46 -8.19
C ARG A 53 -9.21 15.57 -8.17
N SER A 54 -8.68 16.65 -7.59
CA SER A 54 -7.23 16.85 -7.49
C SER A 54 -6.56 15.72 -6.71
N THR A 55 -7.21 15.25 -5.65
CA THR A 55 -6.69 14.14 -4.83
C THR A 55 -6.88 12.80 -5.51
N ALA A 56 -8.05 12.54 -6.11
CA ALA A 56 -8.35 11.29 -6.81
C ALA A 56 -7.42 11.04 -8.03
N ASN A 57 -6.88 12.11 -8.61
CA ASN A 57 -5.92 12.00 -9.72
C ASN A 57 -4.46 11.71 -9.28
N GLN A 58 -4.19 11.60 -7.98
CA GLN A 58 -2.86 11.23 -7.49
C GLN A 58 -2.61 9.73 -7.69
N ASN A 59 -1.35 9.40 -8.02
CA ASN A 59 -0.93 8.00 -8.09
C ASN A 59 -1.19 7.30 -6.75
N ALA A 60 -1.61 6.06 -6.80
CA ALA A 60 -1.97 5.23 -5.66
C ALA A 60 -3.30 5.61 -4.94
N VAL A 61 -4.05 6.60 -5.40
CA VAL A 61 -5.42 6.83 -4.93
C VAL A 61 -6.40 6.07 -5.82
N SER A 62 -7.21 5.21 -5.21
CA SER A 62 -8.25 4.43 -5.91
C SER A 62 -9.56 5.21 -6.01
N TYR A 63 -9.93 5.87 -4.94
CA TYR A 63 -11.12 6.73 -4.86
C TYR A 63 -11.03 7.72 -3.72
N VAL A 64 -11.84 8.77 -3.82
CA VAL A 64 -12.09 9.73 -2.75
C VAL A 64 -13.59 9.96 -2.67
N LEU A 65 -14.19 9.78 -1.50
CA LEU A 65 -15.61 9.98 -1.26
C LEU A 65 -15.81 11.01 -0.13
N VAL A 66 -16.66 11.98 -0.37
CA VAL A 66 -17.09 12.95 0.65
C VAL A 66 -18.57 12.73 0.91
N HIS A 67 -18.96 12.64 2.18
CA HIS A 67 -20.33 12.38 2.60
C HIS A 67 -20.80 13.36 3.68
N ASP A 68 -22.10 13.54 3.83
CA ASP A 68 -22.71 14.33 4.90
C ASP A 68 -22.71 13.61 6.26
N GLY A 69 -23.25 14.26 7.28
CA GLY A 69 -23.34 13.70 8.63
C GLY A 69 -24.20 12.43 8.73
N GLU A 70 -25.13 12.22 7.81
CA GLU A 70 -25.99 11.04 7.72
C GLU A 70 -25.41 9.95 6.81
N GLY A 71 -24.25 10.17 6.20
CA GLY A 71 -23.59 9.20 5.34
C GLY A 71 -24.10 9.18 3.89
N ARG A 72 -24.73 10.26 3.44
CA ARG A 72 -25.12 10.40 2.04
C ARG A 72 -23.98 11.02 1.25
N LEU A 73 -23.70 10.48 0.07
CA LEU A 73 -22.61 10.92 -0.80
C LEU A 73 -22.85 12.39 -1.24
N ILE A 74 -21.84 13.22 -1.04
CA ILE A 74 -21.76 14.60 -1.55
C ILE A 74 -20.95 14.64 -2.84
N HIS A 75 -19.77 14.01 -2.87
CA HIS A 75 -18.89 14.02 -4.03
C HIS A 75 -17.97 12.80 -4.08
N ASP A 76 -17.69 12.30 -5.28
CA ASP A 76 -16.82 11.14 -5.57
C ASP A 76 -15.68 11.45 -6.56
N GLY A 77 -15.50 12.72 -6.92
CA GLY A 77 -14.51 13.17 -7.91
C GLY A 77 -14.98 13.14 -9.36
N SER A 78 -16.11 12.53 -9.67
CA SER A 78 -16.67 12.53 -11.03
C SER A 78 -17.23 13.89 -11.44
N VAL A 79 -17.39 14.13 -12.74
CA VAL A 79 -18.01 15.35 -13.27
C VAL A 79 -19.52 15.37 -12.92
N GLU A 80 -20.16 14.22 -13.06
CA GLU A 80 -21.54 14.00 -12.67
C GLU A 80 -21.56 13.00 -11.52
N VAL A 81 -21.90 13.45 -10.32
CA VAL A 81 -21.96 12.61 -9.12
C VAL A 81 -23.24 11.77 -9.15
N ALA A 82 -23.21 10.64 -9.84
CA ALA A 82 -24.37 9.77 -10.04
C ALA A 82 -24.98 9.26 -8.71
N GLY A 83 -24.18 9.22 -7.64
CA GLY A 83 -24.57 8.80 -6.30
C GLY A 83 -24.97 9.94 -5.36
N TYR A 84 -25.03 11.20 -5.83
CA TYR A 84 -25.32 12.34 -4.97
C TYR A 84 -26.59 12.14 -4.13
N GLY A 85 -26.50 12.41 -2.83
CA GLY A 85 -27.60 12.26 -1.87
C GLY A 85 -27.98 10.82 -1.52
N ARG A 86 -27.35 9.81 -2.14
CA ARG A 86 -27.61 8.40 -1.82
C ARG A 86 -26.78 7.94 -0.62
N GLN A 87 -27.40 7.12 0.20
CA GLN A 87 -26.70 6.44 1.31
C GLN A 87 -25.59 5.53 0.77
N MET A 88 -24.40 5.63 1.35
CA MET A 88 -23.32 4.70 1.06
C MET A 88 -23.65 3.31 1.60
N GLN A 89 -23.44 2.25 0.81
CA GLN A 89 -23.82 0.87 1.14
C GLN A 89 -22.70 -0.14 0.89
N ASP A 90 -21.50 0.34 0.57
CA ASP A 90 -20.33 -0.54 0.40
C ASP A 90 -19.87 -1.15 1.76
N PRO A 91 -19.08 -2.24 1.73
CA PRO A 91 -18.70 -2.97 2.96
C PRO A 91 -17.96 -2.14 4.01
N LEU A 92 -17.24 -1.08 3.60
CA LEU A 92 -16.46 -0.22 4.50
C LEU A 92 -17.28 0.98 5.02
N ALA A 93 -18.43 1.29 4.40
CA ALA A 93 -19.25 2.44 4.72
C ALA A 93 -19.68 2.50 6.21
N SER A 94 -20.09 1.37 6.78
CA SER A 94 -20.51 1.31 8.18
C SER A 94 -19.37 1.66 9.15
N GLY A 95 -18.17 1.22 8.83
CA GLY A 95 -16.97 1.53 9.60
C GLY A 95 -16.58 3.01 9.53
N ALA A 96 -16.69 3.61 8.35
CA ALA A 96 -16.44 5.04 8.12
C ALA A 96 -17.46 5.93 8.86
N LEU A 97 -18.73 5.55 8.81
CA LEU A 97 -19.79 6.29 9.50
C LEU A 97 -19.67 6.23 11.02
N ALA A 98 -19.22 5.10 11.56
CA ALA A 98 -19.01 4.90 13.00
C ALA A 98 -17.71 5.53 13.51
N ALA A 99 -16.83 6.02 12.63
CA ALA A 99 -15.53 6.56 13.02
C ALA A 99 -15.69 7.96 13.67
N ASP A 100 -15.33 8.09 14.94
CA ASP A 100 -15.28 9.36 15.66
C ASP A 100 -13.95 10.11 15.51
N ALA A 101 -12.92 9.42 15.08
CA ALA A 101 -11.59 9.93 14.78
C ALA A 101 -11.10 9.29 13.47
N LEU A 102 -9.93 9.71 12.99
CA LEU A 102 -9.28 9.08 11.86
C LEU A 102 -9.20 7.56 12.09
N LYS A 103 -9.68 6.80 11.13
CA LYS A 103 -9.71 5.33 11.14
C LYS A 103 -9.15 4.79 9.85
N VAL A 104 -8.39 3.71 9.96
CA VAL A 104 -7.88 2.97 8.80
C VAL A 104 -8.61 1.63 8.72
N GLN A 105 -9.15 1.33 7.57
CA GLN A 105 -9.81 0.07 7.24
C GLN A 105 -9.12 -0.60 6.05
N GLU A 106 -9.18 -1.91 5.94
CA GLU A 106 -8.57 -2.66 4.86
C GLU A 106 -9.59 -3.56 4.17
N SER A 107 -9.48 -3.60 2.86
CA SER A 107 -10.08 -4.60 2.00
C SER A 107 -8.98 -5.23 1.16
N SER A 108 -9.27 -6.29 0.39
CA SER A 108 -8.27 -7.11 -0.31
C SER A 108 -7.22 -6.35 -1.12
N MET A 109 -7.57 -5.21 -1.70
CA MET A 109 -6.69 -4.42 -2.57
C MET A 109 -6.72 -2.92 -2.26
N VAL A 110 -7.44 -2.51 -1.22
CA VAL A 110 -7.64 -1.11 -0.85
C VAL A 110 -7.36 -0.93 0.64
N LEU A 111 -6.52 0.05 0.94
CA LEU A 111 -6.37 0.62 2.27
C LEU A 111 -7.23 1.90 2.31
N GLU A 112 -8.30 1.90 3.08
CA GLU A 112 -9.17 3.05 3.23
C GLU A 112 -8.83 3.83 4.50
N VAL A 113 -8.75 5.15 4.37
CA VAL A 113 -8.60 6.07 5.50
C VAL A 113 -9.85 6.94 5.59
N ASP A 114 -10.52 6.84 6.72
CA ASP A 114 -11.74 7.56 7.05
C ASP A 114 -11.44 8.70 8.00
N VAL A 115 -11.89 9.90 7.69
CA VAL A 115 -11.69 11.08 8.53
C VAL A 115 -13.01 11.80 8.73
N PRO A 116 -13.54 11.90 9.97
CA PRO A 116 -14.70 12.72 10.24
C PRO A 116 -14.37 14.21 10.07
N ILE A 117 -15.22 14.95 9.36
CA ILE A 117 -15.09 16.38 9.17
C ILE A 117 -15.95 17.08 10.20
N ARG A 118 -15.33 17.97 11.01
CA ARG A 118 -15.99 18.62 12.15
C ARG A 118 -15.78 20.13 12.16
N ILE A 119 -16.73 20.82 12.78
CA ILE A 119 -16.60 22.23 13.18
C ILE A 119 -16.86 22.28 14.68
N GLY A 120 -15.82 22.56 15.46
CA GLY A 120 -15.86 22.35 16.90
C GLY A 120 -16.19 20.89 17.22
N ASP A 121 -17.21 20.67 18.05
CA ASP A 121 -17.64 19.31 18.42
C ASP A 121 -18.67 18.72 17.44
N GLN A 122 -19.16 19.49 16.50
CA GLN A 122 -20.19 19.04 15.57
C GLN A 122 -19.58 18.38 14.33
N ARG A 123 -19.96 17.12 14.09
CA ARG A 123 -19.64 16.44 12.83
C ARG A 123 -20.56 16.96 11.72
N ILE A 124 -19.98 17.48 10.65
CA ILE A 124 -20.71 17.96 9.47
C ILE A 124 -20.66 16.98 8.30
N GLY A 125 -19.82 15.94 8.41
CA GLY A 125 -19.68 14.91 7.39
C GLY A 125 -18.44 14.06 7.60
N GLY A 126 -17.93 13.50 6.52
CA GLY A 126 -16.69 12.72 6.53
C GLY A 126 -16.09 12.57 5.14
N LEU A 127 -14.84 12.21 5.17
CA LEU A 127 -13.99 11.90 4.02
C LEU A 127 -13.55 10.46 4.08
N ARG A 128 -13.57 9.78 2.95
CA ARG A 128 -13.02 8.45 2.76
C ARG A 128 -12.02 8.48 1.61
N VAL A 129 -10.79 8.06 1.86
CA VAL A 129 -9.73 7.98 0.85
C VAL A 129 -9.30 6.52 0.73
N GLY A 130 -9.56 5.92 -0.42
CA GLY A 130 -9.10 4.58 -0.76
C GLY A 130 -7.76 4.64 -1.48
N MET A 131 -6.73 4.00 -0.91
CA MET A 131 -5.42 3.84 -1.52
C MET A 131 -5.37 2.50 -2.26
N ASP A 132 -4.88 2.50 -3.50
CA ASP A 132 -4.65 1.28 -4.27
C ASP A 132 -3.40 0.56 -3.74
N MET A 133 -3.58 -0.66 -3.23
CA MET A 133 -2.51 -1.49 -2.70
C MET A 133 -1.85 -2.37 -3.77
N ALA A 134 -2.38 -2.45 -4.98
CA ALA A 134 -1.80 -3.26 -6.05
C ALA A 134 -0.36 -2.85 -6.42
N PRO A 135 -0.01 -1.56 -6.56
CA PRO A 135 1.38 -1.14 -6.79
C PRO A 135 2.31 -1.51 -5.62
N VAL A 136 1.81 -1.43 -4.39
CA VAL A 136 2.56 -1.77 -3.17
C VAL A 136 2.92 -3.26 -3.19
N TYR A 137 1.94 -4.13 -3.46
CA TYR A 137 2.17 -5.57 -3.54
C TYR A 137 3.05 -5.97 -4.72
N ALA A 138 2.94 -5.28 -5.86
CA ALA A 138 3.82 -5.49 -7.01
C ALA A 138 5.28 -5.14 -6.68
N GLN A 139 5.54 -4.01 -6.05
CA GLN A 139 6.88 -3.60 -5.62
C GLN A 139 7.46 -4.57 -4.57
N GLN A 140 6.63 -5.03 -3.64
CA GLN A 140 7.01 -6.03 -2.66
C GLN A 140 7.42 -7.35 -3.34
N ALA A 141 6.63 -7.84 -4.30
CA ALA A 141 6.93 -9.05 -5.05
C ALA A 141 8.23 -8.91 -5.85
N GLU A 142 8.49 -7.75 -6.45
CA GLU A 142 9.73 -7.47 -7.17
C GLU A 142 10.95 -7.45 -6.24
N ALA A 143 10.85 -6.80 -5.09
CA ALA A 143 11.90 -6.78 -4.08
C ALA A 143 12.24 -8.20 -3.59
N MET A 144 11.22 -9.03 -3.40
CA MET A 144 11.39 -10.45 -3.05
C MET A 144 12.13 -11.24 -4.13
N ALA A 145 11.70 -11.07 -5.39
CA ALA A 145 12.35 -11.76 -6.52
C ALA A 145 13.81 -11.34 -6.68
N MET A 146 14.17 -10.10 -6.33
CA MET A 146 15.56 -9.65 -6.31
C MET A 146 16.37 -10.32 -5.19
N LEU A 147 15.82 -10.45 -3.99
CA LEU A 147 16.45 -11.13 -2.87
C LEU A 147 16.69 -12.62 -3.16
N GLU A 148 15.71 -13.31 -3.74
CA GLU A 148 15.84 -14.72 -4.12
C GLU A 148 16.89 -14.93 -5.22
N ARG A 149 16.94 -14.07 -6.22
CA ARG A 149 17.96 -14.10 -7.27
C ARG A 149 19.37 -13.87 -6.72
N GLY A 150 19.50 -12.94 -5.77
CA GLY A 150 20.77 -12.69 -5.08
C GLY A 150 21.26 -13.89 -4.28
N ALA A 151 20.36 -14.55 -3.55
CA ALA A 151 20.68 -15.75 -2.75
C ALA A 151 21.07 -16.95 -3.63
N SER A 152 20.41 -17.17 -4.76
CA SER A 152 20.67 -18.27 -5.68
C SER A 152 22.01 -18.10 -6.42
N SER A 153 22.37 -16.89 -6.79
CA SER A 153 23.64 -16.60 -7.48
C SER A 153 24.87 -16.80 -6.59
N ALA A 154 24.77 -16.52 -5.30
CA ALA A 154 25.83 -16.77 -4.32
C ALA A 154 26.09 -18.28 -4.16
N ASN A 155 25.04 -19.09 -4.09
CA ASN A 155 25.13 -20.52 -3.96
C ASN A 155 25.73 -21.21 -5.22
N GLN A 156 25.36 -20.73 -6.41
CA GLN A 156 25.95 -21.25 -7.67
C GLN A 156 27.43 -20.93 -7.83
N ARG A 157 27.89 -19.76 -7.38
CA ARG A 157 29.33 -19.45 -7.40
C ARG A 157 30.11 -20.39 -6.47
N GLN A 158 29.61 -20.63 -5.27
CA GLN A 158 30.24 -21.49 -4.30
C GLN A 158 30.34 -22.95 -4.81
N LEU A 159 29.28 -23.47 -5.41
CA LEU A 159 29.27 -24.80 -6.03
C LEU A 159 30.24 -24.92 -7.21
N ARG A 160 30.39 -23.90 -8.04
CA ARG A 160 31.34 -23.86 -9.15
C ARG A 160 32.78 -23.88 -8.65
N TRP A 161 33.12 -23.12 -7.60
CA TRP A 161 34.47 -23.14 -7.01
C TRP A 161 34.79 -24.46 -6.35
N VAL A 162 33.86 -25.08 -5.63
CA VAL A 162 34.03 -26.40 -5.03
C VAL A 162 34.21 -27.47 -6.11
N GLY A 163 33.42 -27.43 -7.18
CA GLY A 163 33.55 -28.33 -8.32
C GLY A 163 34.92 -28.21 -9.03
N LEU A 164 35.39 -26.96 -9.20
CA LEU A 164 36.71 -26.70 -9.84
C LEU A 164 37.87 -27.15 -8.95
N MET A 165 37.81 -26.96 -7.65
CA MET A 165 38.78 -27.47 -6.70
C MET A 165 38.82 -29.00 -6.68
N MET A 166 37.67 -29.68 -6.74
CA MET A 166 37.61 -31.12 -6.83
C MET A 166 38.27 -31.66 -8.11
N LEU A 167 38.01 -31.03 -9.26
CA LEU A 167 38.62 -31.38 -10.54
C LEU A 167 40.16 -31.24 -10.49
N VAL A 168 40.67 -30.16 -9.89
CA VAL A 168 42.11 -29.93 -9.72
C VAL A 168 42.72 -31.00 -8.81
N LEU A 169 42.08 -31.35 -7.69
CA LEU A 169 42.54 -32.38 -6.78
C LEU A 169 42.59 -33.78 -7.43
N VAL A 170 41.56 -34.13 -8.20
CA VAL A 170 41.52 -35.41 -8.94
C VAL A 170 42.62 -35.45 -10.02
N GLY A 171 42.84 -34.35 -10.74
CA GLY A 171 43.89 -34.22 -11.74
C GLY A 171 45.29 -34.37 -11.14
N LEU A 172 45.56 -33.74 -9.99
CA LEU A 172 46.82 -33.86 -9.25
C LEU A 172 47.05 -35.30 -8.74
N ALA A 173 46.02 -35.93 -8.19
CA ALA A 173 46.09 -37.31 -7.73
C ALA A 173 46.39 -38.30 -8.88
N SER A 174 45.78 -38.08 -10.04
CA SER A 174 46.03 -38.90 -11.25
C SER A 174 47.44 -38.72 -11.78
N LEU A 175 48.01 -37.52 -11.76
CA LEU A 175 49.39 -37.21 -12.16
C LEU A 175 50.40 -37.86 -11.20
N LEU A 176 50.13 -37.82 -9.89
CA LEU A 176 50.94 -38.43 -8.88
C LEU A 176 50.99 -39.98 -9.04
N ALA A 177 49.85 -40.59 -9.34
CA ALA A 177 49.75 -42.04 -9.58
C ALA A 177 50.52 -42.47 -10.82
N LEU A 178 50.58 -41.65 -11.86
CA LEU A 178 51.35 -41.87 -13.07
C LEU A 178 52.89 -41.73 -12.84
N TYR A 179 53.32 -40.88 -11.91
CA TYR A 179 54.69 -40.57 -11.60
C TYR A 179 55.36 -41.70 -10.73
N VAL A 180 54.52 -42.42 -9.99
CA VAL A 180 54.97 -43.51 -9.07
C VAL A 180 55.05 -44.92 -9.76
N GLN A 181 54.56 -45.02 -10.99
CA GLN A 181 54.69 -46.20 -11.82
C GLN A 181 55.96 -46.13 -12.68
#